data_f6b094e748ab11d1129766efbbc95c87
#
_entry.id   f6b094e748ab11d1129766efbbc95c87
#
_cell.length_a   1.000
_cell.length_b   1.000
_cell.length_c   1.000
_cell.angle_alpha   90.00
_cell.angle_beta   90.00
_cell.angle_gamma   90.00
#
_symmetry.space_group_name_H-M   'P 1'
#
loop_
_entity.id
_entity.type
_entity.pdbx_description
1 polymer ?
#
loop_
_entity_poly.entity_id
_entity_poly.type
_entity_poly.pdbx_seq_one_letter_code
_entity_poly.pdbx_strand_id
1 'polypeptide(L)'
;KEFYSYGGTVQRLPCSVRDFVFDDFNLLQREKVVAATNTAFSEVWWFYPSASSDNNDRYVVYNYEQQVWYYGALARSFWMDRGIFDNPIAAGPNNYLYTQESGFDDDGTAITAYIESSQVDIGDGEQFSFIRRMIPDLTFRGSTAGSPSANITVKTRNFPGGNYLQSTSSAVTKTASVPVEQFTDQVHLRLRGRSFAMRIESTASGVGWRLGSPRLDVRPDGRR
;
A
#
# COMPACT_ATOMS: atom_id res chain seq x y z
N LYS A 1 -20.23 7.86 12.71
CA LYS A 1 -18.83 7.86 12.27
C LYS A 1 -18.78 7.86 10.74
N GLU A 2 -18.59 9.02 10.14
CA GLU A 2 -18.67 9.25 8.69
C GLU A 2 -17.77 10.42 8.31
N PHE A 3 -17.39 10.50 7.06
CA PHE A 3 -16.77 11.67 6.46
C PHE A 3 -17.80 12.49 5.69
N TYR A 4 -17.65 13.79 5.72
CA TYR A 4 -18.56 14.72 5.05
C TYR A 4 -17.77 15.76 4.26
N SER A 5 -18.33 16.19 3.13
CA SER A 5 -17.88 17.35 2.39
C SER A 5 -18.91 18.47 2.53
N TYR A 6 -18.43 19.71 2.48
CA TYR A 6 -19.26 20.91 2.50
C TYR A 6 -18.92 21.82 1.32
N GLY A 7 -19.89 22.03 0.45
CA GLY A 7 -19.81 22.94 -0.69
C GLY A 7 -21.11 23.74 -0.81
N GLY A 8 -21.53 24.38 0.33
CA GLY A 8 -22.86 25.03 0.44
C GLY A 8 -23.90 24.13 1.09
N THR A 9 -23.81 22.82 0.89
CA THR A 9 -24.62 21.79 1.57
C THR A 9 -23.69 20.71 2.12
N VAL A 10 -24.10 20.12 3.25
CA VAL A 10 -23.37 18.95 3.83
C VAL A 10 -23.74 17.72 3.05
N GLN A 11 -22.77 17.03 2.49
CA GLN A 11 -22.93 15.78 1.78
C GLN A 11 -22.05 14.69 2.42
N ARG A 12 -22.59 13.47 2.49
CA ARG A 12 -21.81 12.31 2.93
C ARG A 12 -20.75 12.01 1.87
N LEU A 13 -19.50 11.88 2.33
CA LEU A 13 -18.38 11.47 1.50
C LEU A 13 -18.18 9.96 1.66
N PRO A 14 -18.49 9.13 0.63
CA PRO A 14 -18.30 7.69 0.72
C PRO A 14 -16.84 7.35 0.98
N CYS A 15 -16.58 6.48 1.95
CA CYS A 15 -15.21 6.08 2.31
C CYS A 15 -15.11 4.56 2.32
N SER A 16 -14.27 4.01 1.45
CA SER A 16 -14.05 2.57 1.30
C SER A 16 -13.32 1.94 2.49
N VAL A 17 -12.57 2.74 3.25
CA VAL A 17 -11.79 2.29 4.43
C VAL A 17 -12.41 2.73 5.76
N ARG A 18 -13.66 3.19 5.71
CA ARG A 18 -14.38 3.75 6.85
C ARG A 18 -14.37 2.83 8.08
N ASP A 19 -14.79 1.60 7.90
CA ASP A 19 -14.95 0.65 9.01
C ASP A 19 -13.58 0.36 9.64
N PHE A 20 -12.55 0.14 8.84
CA PHE A 20 -11.19 -0.03 9.32
C PHE A 20 -10.71 1.15 10.18
N VAL A 21 -10.89 2.39 9.70
CA VAL A 21 -10.44 3.60 10.42
C VAL A 21 -11.21 3.77 11.74
N PHE A 22 -12.53 3.63 11.72
CA PHE A 22 -13.34 3.91 12.89
C PHE A 22 -13.39 2.76 13.91
N ASP A 23 -13.02 1.55 13.53
CA ASP A 23 -12.84 0.44 14.46
C ASP A 23 -11.50 0.53 15.22
N ASP A 24 -10.47 1.08 14.56
CA ASP A 24 -9.15 1.34 15.15
C ASP A 24 -9.07 2.70 15.89
N PHE A 25 -10.09 3.54 15.83
CA PHE A 25 -10.04 4.90 16.36
C PHE A 25 -10.25 4.99 17.87
N ASN A 26 -9.28 5.60 18.59
CA ASN A 26 -9.42 5.90 20.02
C ASN A 26 -10.35 7.10 20.26
N LEU A 27 -11.61 6.81 20.54
CA LEU A 27 -12.62 7.84 20.80
C LEU A 27 -12.35 8.72 22.04
N LEU A 28 -11.59 8.23 23.01
CA LEU A 28 -11.24 8.99 24.21
C LEU A 28 -10.26 10.12 23.89
N GLN A 29 -9.49 9.97 22.84
CA GLN A 29 -8.48 10.93 22.39
C GLN A 29 -8.90 11.69 21.10
N ARG A 30 -10.20 11.72 20.79
CA ARG A 30 -10.74 12.32 19.56
C ARG A 30 -10.35 13.79 19.34
N GLU A 31 -10.06 14.51 20.41
CA GLU A 31 -9.68 15.93 20.36
C GLU A 31 -8.27 16.16 19.77
N LYS A 32 -7.48 15.08 19.67
CA LYS A 32 -6.14 15.13 19.07
C LYS A 32 -6.14 14.95 17.56
N VAL A 33 -7.29 14.67 16.95
CA VAL A 33 -7.37 14.52 15.49
C VAL A 33 -7.01 15.83 14.80
N VAL A 34 -6.09 15.75 13.87
CA VAL A 34 -5.62 16.87 13.06
C VAL A 34 -5.93 16.60 11.61
N ALA A 35 -6.57 17.56 10.94
CA ALA A 35 -6.79 17.52 9.50
C ALA A 35 -5.83 18.50 8.80
N ALA A 36 -5.35 18.09 7.63
CA ALA A 36 -4.41 18.87 6.83
C ALA A 36 -4.60 18.59 5.34
N THR A 37 -4.05 19.47 4.52
CA THR A 37 -4.00 19.29 3.06
C THR A 37 -2.58 19.02 2.60
N ASN A 38 -2.46 18.25 1.53
CA ASN A 38 -1.25 18.11 0.73
C ASN A 38 -1.62 18.43 -0.73
N THR A 39 -1.54 19.72 -1.06
CA THR A 39 -2.03 20.23 -2.34
C THR A 39 -1.21 19.75 -3.52
N ALA A 40 0.05 19.34 -3.31
CA ALA A 40 0.90 18.79 -4.36
C ALA A 40 0.35 17.47 -4.95
N PHE A 41 -0.41 16.72 -4.15
CA PHE A 41 -0.99 15.42 -4.52
C PHE A 41 -2.51 15.40 -4.53
N SER A 42 -3.16 16.55 -4.38
CA SER A 42 -4.63 16.67 -4.32
C SER A 42 -5.26 15.87 -3.16
N GLU A 43 -4.68 15.99 -1.96
CA GLU A 43 -5.02 15.16 -0.82
C GLU A 43 -5.50 15.95 0.38
N VAL A 44 -6.41 15.32 1.15
CA VAL A 44 -6.80 15.72 2.50
C VAL A 44 -6.44 14.60 3.45
N TRP A 45 -5.69 14.94 4.49
CA TRP A 45 -5.16 14.03 5.50
C TRP A 45 -5.88 14.21 6.82
N TRP A 46 -6.15 13.12 7.53
CA TRP A 46 -6.57 13.12 8.93
C TRP A 46 -5.64 12.22 9.72
N PHE A 47 -4.91 12.83 10.65
CA PHE A 47 -4.09 12.12 11.62
C PHE A 47 -4.94 11.83 12.85
N TYR A 48 -4.93 10.60 13.31
CA TYR A 48 -5.75 10.15 14.42
C TYR A 48 -5.02 9.15 15.32
N PRO A 49 -5.39 9.05 16.63
CA PRO A 49 -4.87 8.02 17.52
C PRO A 49 -5.56 6.69 17.28
N SER A 50 -4.78 5.62 17.12
CA SER A 50 -5.30 4.25 17.07
C SER A 50 -5.88 3.81 18.42
N ALA A 51 -6.63 2.71 18.45
CA ALA A 51 -7.24 2.18 19.65
C ALA A 51 -6.24 1.88 20.78
N SER A 52 -4.98 1.65 20.45
CA SER A 52 -3.88 1.37 21.39
C SER A 52 -2.99 2.56 21.69
N SER A 53 -3.28 3.75 21.15
CA SER A 53 -2.44 4.94 21.28
C SER A 53 -3.20 6.11 21.90
N ASP A 54 -2.51 6.88 22.73
CA ASP A 54 -2.97 8.15 23.26
C ASP A 54 -2.59 9.36 22.39
N ASN A 55 -1.77 9.16 21.37
CA ASN A 55 -1.36 10.20 20.42
C ASN A 55 -1.61 9.76 18.98
N ASN A 56 -1.62 10.73 18.07
CA ASN A 56 -1.79 10.42 16.64
C ASN A 56 -0.63 9.54 16.17
N ASP A 57 -0.94 8.35 15.72
CA ASP A 57 -0.02 7.36 15.20
C ASP A 57 -0.48 6.76 13.87
N ARG A 58 -1.68 7.12 13.43
CA ARG A 58 -2.31 6.69 12.19
C ARG A 58 -2.73 7.87 11.35
N TYR A 59 -2.90 7.63 10.08
CA TYR A 59 -3.53 8.56 9.16
C TYR A 59 -4.50 7.89 8.22
N VAL A 60 -5.46 8.66 7.75
CA VAL A 60 -6.31 8.33 6.60
C VAL A 60 -6.29 9.51 5.64
N VAL A 61 -6.26 9.22 4.36
CA VAL A 61 -6.15 10.20 3.28
C VAL A 61 -7.28 10.01 2.28
N TYR A 62 -7.80 11.12 1.81
CA TYR A 62 -8.68 11.20 0.66
C TYR A 62 -8.01 11.99 -0.45
N ASN A 63 -7.73 11.31 -1.57
CA ASN A 63 -7.34 11.99 -2.80
C ASN A 63 -8.60 12.44 -3.52
N TYR A 64 -8.82 13.75 -3.59
CA TYR A 64 -10.07 14.30 -4.12
C TYR A 64 -10.09 14.37 -5.66
N GLU A 65 -8.95 14.27 -6.34
CA GLU A 65 -8.87 14.20 -7.79
C GLU A 65 -9.19 12.79 -8.29
N GLN A 66 -8.58 11.78 -7.69
CA GLN A 66 -8.78 10.37 -8.04
C GLN A 66 -9.97 9.73 -7.34
N GLN A 67 -10.52 10.40 -6.30
CA GLN A 67 -11.62 9.92 -5.46
C GLN A 67 -11.30 8.58 -4.78
N VAL A 68 -10.06 8.40 -4.35
CA VAL A 68 -9.59 7.20 -3.66
C VAL A 68 -9.21 7.50 -2.21
N TRP A 69 -9.34 6.46 -1.38
CA TRP A 69 -8.96 6.49 0.02
C TRP A 69 -7.80 5.56 0.28
N TYR A 70 -6.90 5.97 1.16
CA TYR A 70 -5.86 5.11 1.69
C TYR A 70 -5.50 5.52 3.12
N TYR A 71 -4.78 4.67 3.81
CA TYR A 71 -4.42 4.85 5.21
C TYR A 71 -3.05 4.28 5.49
N GLY A 72 -2.48 4.65 6.64
CA GLY A 72 -1.21 4.13 7.07
C GLY A 72 -0.87 4.53 8.50
N ALA A 73 0.38 4.25 8.88
CA ALA A 73 0.94 4.62 10.16
C ALA A 73 1.94 5.76 9.97
N LEU A 74 1.70 6.89 10.63
CA LEU A 74 2.62 8.02 10.69
C LEU A 74 2.22 8.88 11.90
N ALA A 75 3.13 9.06 12.83
CA ALA A 75 2.89 9.83 14.03
C ALA A 75 3.13 11.32 13.77
N ARG A 76 2.06 12.09 13.61
CA ARG A 76 2.12 13.54 13.44
C ARG A 76 1.06 14.24 14.30
N SER A 77 1.48 15.23 15.03
CA SER A 77 0.61 16.06 15.86
C SER A 77 0.15 17.35 15.15
N PHE A 78 0.84 17.74 14.10
CA PHE A 78 0.54 18.90 13.27
C PHE A 78 1.10 18.69 11.87
N TRP A 79 0.43 19.28 10.89
CA TRP A 79 0.86 19.28 9.49
C TRP A 79 0.57 20.65 8.87
N MET A 80 1.51 21.18 8.15
CA MET A 80 1.39 22.38 7.35
C MET A 80 1.73 22.07 5.89
N ASP A 81 0.82 22.38 5.00
CA ASP A 81 1.07 22.26 3.57
C ASP A 81 2.25 23.14 3.12
N ARG A 82 2.83 22.82 2.00
CA ARG A 82 4.07 23.45 1.51
C ARG A 82 4.04 25.00 1.51
N GLY A 83 2.91 25.63 1.16
CA GLY A 83 2.79 27.08 1.17
C GLY A 83 3.92 27.78 0.41
N ILE A 84 4.79 28.47 1.16
CA ILE A 84 6.01 29.14 0.64
C ILE A 84 7.23 28.20 0.62
N PHE A 85 7.12 27.02 1.20
CA PHE A 85 8.18 26.01 1.24
C PHE A 85 8.07 25.06 0.04
N ASP A 86 9.17 24.40 -0.29
CA ASP A 86 9.16 23.40 -1.37
C ASP A 86 8.33 22.16 -1.00
N ASN A 87 8.34 21.80 0.28
CA ASN A 87 7.71 20.59 0.82
C ASN A 87 6.86 20.91 2.05
N PRO A 88 5.86 20.07 2.39
CA PRO A 88 5.12 20.18 3.63
C PRO A 88 6.02 19.98 4.86
N ILE A 89 5.62 20.57 5.98
CA ILE A 89 6.31 20.44 7.27
C ILE A 89 5.32 19.86 8.30
N ALA A 90 5.76 18.91 9.09
CA ALA A 90 4.96 18.27 10.11
C ALA A 90 5.69 18.16 11.44
N ALA A 91 4.96 18.25 12.56
CA ALA A 91 5.50 18.03 13.89
C ALA A 91 5.34 16.56 14.29
N GLY A 92 6.45 15.96 14.71
CA GLY A 92 6.49 14.61 15.27
C GLY A 92 6.27 14.58 16.79
N PRO A 93 6.03 13.38 17.36
CA PRO A 93 5.81 13.23 18.80
C PRO A 93 7.08 13.43 19.64
N ASN A 94 8.24 13.44 19.02
CA ASN A 94 9.56 13.62 19.63
C ASN A 94 10.03 15.07 19.68
N ASN A 95 9.11 16.03 19.46
CA ASN A 95 9.36 17.48 19.45
C ASN A 95 10.25 17.98 18.30
N TYR A 96 10.39 17.19 17.22
CA TYR A 96 11.06 17.62 16.00
C TYR A 96 10.05 18.03 14.93
N LEU A 97 10.49 18.92 14.07
CA LEU A 97 9.81 19.24 12.82
C LEU A 97 10.47 18.47 11.68
N TYR A 98 9.64 17.85 10.88
CA TYR A 98 10.07 17.05 9.75
C TYR A 98 9.62 17.68 8.43
N THR A 99 10.51 17.75 7.47
CA THR A 99 10.14 17.99 6.08
C THR A 99 9.54 16.72 5.50
N GLN A 100 8.32 16.81 5.01
CA GLN A 100 7.60 15.69 4.43
C GLN A 100 7.80 15.66 2.91
N GLU A 101 7.45 14.55 2.27
CA GLU A 101 7.56 14.35 0.81
C GLU A 101 8.97 14.62 0.26
N SER A 102 9.99 14.34 1.05
CA SER A 102 11.39 14.55 0.71
C SER A 102 12.18 13.25 0.88
N GLY A 103 12.74 12.76 -0.22
CA GLY A 103 13.51 11.50 -0.20
C GLY A 103 12.65 10.24 -0.24
N PHE A 104 13.25 9.12 0.17
CA PHE A 104 12.64 7.78 0.14
C PHE A 104 12.73 7.05 1.49
N ASP A 105 13.09 7.77 2.53
CA ASP A 105 13.33 7.24 3.87
C ASP A 105 12.54 8.04 4.91
N ASP A 106 12.25 7.41 6.04
CA ASP A 106 11.73 8.09 7.24
C ASP A 106 12.90 8.42 8.16
N ASP A 107 13.45 9.62 7.99
CA ASP A 107 14.61 10.13 8.75
C ASP A 107 15.79 9.13 8.78
N GLY A 108 16.16 8.63 7.58
CA GLY A 108 17.20 7.63 7.39
C GLY A 108 16.79 6.18 7.66
N THR A 109 15.58 5.97 8.14
CA THR A 109 15.00 4.63 8.33
C THR A 109 14.26 4.19 7.09
N ALA A 110 14.40 2.92 6.72
CA ALA A 110 13.72 2.37 5.55
C ALA A 110 12.20 2.42 5.71
N ILE A 111 11.51 2.94 4.71
CA ILE A 111 10.05 2.87 4.61
C ILE A 111 9.67 1.54 3.98
N THR A 112 8.80 0.76 4.64
CA THR A 112 8.17 -0.40 4.02
C THR A 112 7.08 0.07 3.08
N ALA A 113 7.40 0.13 1.78
CA ALA A 113 6.46 0.51 0.75
C ALA A 113 5.95 -0.75 0.02
N TYR A 114 4.62 -0.93 -0.05
CA TYR A 114 4.05 -2.07 -0.75
C TYR A 114 2.73 -1.74 -1.44
N ILE A 115 2.44 -2.54 -2.47
CA ILE A 115 1.12 -2.65 -3.09
C ILE A 115 0.76 -4.13 -3.22
N GLU A 116 -0.46 -4.50 -2.86
CA GLU A 116 -0.96 -5.86 -2.96
C GLU A 116 -2.32 -5.84 -3.67
N SER A 117 -2.45 -6.68 -4.71
CA SER A 117 -3.72 -6.82 -5.40
C SER A 117 -4.71 -7.63 -4.56
N SER A 118 -5.99 -7.40 -4.77
CA SER A 118 -7.00 -8.38 -4.40
C SER A 118 -6.76 -9.68 -5.18
N GLN A 119 -7.52 -10.70 -4.84
CA GLN A 119 -7.50 -11.95 -5.59
C GLN A 119 -8.06 -11.74 -7.00
N VAL A 120 -7.31 -12.21 -7.98
CA VAL A 120 -7.69 -12.23 -9.38
C VAL A 120 -7.90 -13.68 -9.81
N ASP A 121 -9.07 -14.01 -10.33
CA ASP A 121 -9.34 -15.30 -10.92
C ASP A 121 -8.79 -15.34 -12.34
N ILE A 122 -8.20 -16.47 -12.72
CA ILE A 122 -7.67 -16.69 -14.06
C ILE A 122 -8.79 -17.30 -14.90
N GLY A 123 -9.31 -16.54 -15.85
CA GLY A 123 -10.53 -16.91 -16.57
C GLY A 123 -11.76 -16.81 -15.66
N ASP A 124 -12.58 -17.85 -15.65
CA ASP A 124 -13.75 -17.97 -14.78
C ASP A 124 -13.46 -18.64 -13.41
N GLY A 125 -12.18 -18.94 -13.12
CA GLY A 125 -11.75 -19.60 -11.87
C GLY A 125 -12.06 -21.09 -11.78
N GLU A 126 -12.67 -21.70 -12.79
CA GLU A 126 -12.97 -23.14 -12.79
C GLU A 126 -11.74 -24.03 -13.07
N GLN A 127 -10.78 -23.52 -13.84
CA GLN A 127 -9.60 -24.27 -14.26
C GLN A 127 -8.37 -23.86 -13.47
N PHE A 128 -7.49 -24.82 -13.27
CA PHE A 128 -6.15 -24.50 -12.82
C PHE A 128 -5.36 -23.83 -13.93
N SER A 129 -4.55 -22.88 -13.56
CA SER A 129 -3.61 -22.21 -14.44
C SER A 129 -2.21 -22.34 -13.89
N PHE A 130 -1.25 -22.47 -14.80
CA PHE A 130 0.17 -22.51 -14.50
C PHE A 130 0.80 -21.16 -14.87
N ILE A 131 1.35 -20.46 -13.88
CA ILE A 131 2.09 -19.22 -14.07
C ILE A 131 3.56 -19.59 -14.24
N ARG A 132 4.12 -19.35 -15.42
CA ARG A 132 5.48 -19.73 -15.77
C ARG A 132 6.49 -18.64 -15.52
N ARG A 133 6.17 -17.43 -15.95
CA ARG A 133 7.05 -16.26 -15.87
C ARG A 133 6.27 -14.97 -15.80
N MET A 134 6.97 -13.91 -15.43
CA MET A 134 6.44 -12.56 -15.40
C MET A 134 7.49 -11.58 -15.95
N ILE A 135 7.03 -10.57 -16.65
CA ILE A 135 7.78 -9.35 -16.96
C ILE A 135 7.34 -8.30 -15.92
N PRO A 136 8.24 -7.86 -15.04
CA PRO A 136 7.84 -7.11 -13.83
C PRO A 136 7.36 -5.69 -14.09
N ASP A 137 7.81 -5.03 -15.14
CA ASP A 137 7.50 -3.63 -15.46
C ASP A 137 7.68 -2.68 -14.24
N LEU A 138 8.86 -2.74 -13.63
CA LEU A 138 9.27 -1.90 -12.52
C LEU A 138 10.36 -0.92 -12.94
N THR A 139 10.28 0.31 -12.48
CA THR A 139 11.34 1.30 -12.61
C THR A 139 11.79 1.81 -11.27
N PHE A 140 13.09 1.97 -11.08
CA PHE A 140 13.71 2.44 -9.83
C PHE A 140 14.32 3.86 -9.97
N ARG A 141 13.79 4.65 -10.89
CA ARG A 141 14.28 5.98 -11.19
C ARG A 141 14.17 6.90 -9.97
N GLY A 142 15.25 7.55 -9.63
CA GLY A 142 15.33 8.46 -8.50
C GLY A 142 15.76 7.80 -7.19
N SER A 143 15.88 6.46 -7.14
CA SER A 143 16.45 5.80 -5.98
C SER A 143 17.84 6.30 -5.64
N THR A 144 18.14 6.45 -4.36
CA THR A 144 19.48 6.81 -3.86
C THR A 144 20.29 5.58 -3.48
N ALA A 145 19.65 4.42 -3.36
CA ALA A 145 20.32 3.13 -3.15
C ALA A 145 21.15 2.75 -4.38
N GLY A 146 22.36 2.23 -4.15
CA GLY A 146 23.28 1.81 -5.22
C GLY A 146 22.78 0.61 -6.04
N SER A 147 21.98 -0.26 -5.43
CA SER A 147 21.35 -1.43 -6.05
C SER A 147 19.89 -1.52 -5.58
N PRO A 148 19.00 -0.67 -6.11
CA PRO A 148 17.61 -0.66 -5.69
C PRO A 148 16.90 -1.94 -6.15
N SER A 149 16.13 -2.53 -5.25
CA SER A 149 15.36 -3.74 -5.53
C SER A 149 14.01 -3.72 -4.83
N ALA A 150 13.04 -4.44 -5.38
CA ALA A 150 11.76 -4.71 -4.75
C ALA A 150 11.42 -6.19 -4.90
N ASN A 151 10.80 -6.77 -3.88
CA ASN A 151 10.35 -8.15 -3.92
C ASN A 151 8.97 -8.23 -4.57
N ILE A 152 8.83 -9.09 -5.58
CA ILE A 152 7.54 -9.46 -6.11
C ILE A 152 7.16 -10.82 -5.57
N THR A 153 6.05 -10.85 -4.84
CA THR A 153 5.48 -12.07 -4.28
C THR A 153 4.16 -12.38 -4.99
N VAL A 154 4.10 -13.52 -5.65
CA VAL A 154 2.87 -14.05 -6.24
C VAL A 154 2.36 -15.18 -5.35
N LYS A 155 1.11 -15.07 -4.94
CA LYS A 155 0.43 -16.02 -4.06
C LYS A 155 -0.69 -16.68 -4.87
N THR A 156 -0.74 -18.01 -4.90
CA THR A 156 -1.83 -18.72 -5.57
C THR A 156 -2.68 -19.51 -4.60
N ARG A 157 -3.93 -19.75 -4.94
CA ARG A 157 -4.83 -20.63 -4.19
C ARG A 157 -5.66 -21.52 -5.10
N ASN A 158 -6.09 -22.64 -4.54
CA ASN A 158 -6.77 -23.69 -5.31
C ASN A 158 -8.29 -23.53 -5.33
N PHE A 159 -8.87 -22.76 -4.42
CA PHE A 159 -10.32 -22.54 -4.32
C PHE A 159 -10.62 -21.18 -3.69
N PRO A 160 -11.74 -20.56 -4.03
CA PRO A 160 -12.21 -19.33 -3.39
C PRO A 160 -12.33 -19.50 -1.87
N GLY A 161 -11.92 -18.49 -1.10
CA GLY A 161 -11.92 -18.56 0.36
C GLY A 161 -10.73 -19.33 0.97
N GLY A 162 -9.89 -19.97 0.17
CA GLY A 162 -8.64 -20.58 0.64
C GLY A 162 -7.65 -19.53 1.13
N ASN A 163 -6.89 -19.85 2.17
CA ASN A 163 -5.88 -18.95 2.72
C ASN A 163 -4.57 -19.06 1.92
N TYR A 164 -3.92 -17.93 1.63
CA TYR A 164 -2.61 -17.90 0.97
C TYR A 164 -1.44 -18.28 1.87
N LEU A 165 -1.58 -18.16 3.18
CA LEU A 165 -0.51 -18.28 4.19
C LEU A 165 -0.66 -19.50 5.09
N GLN A 166 -1.29 -20.59 4.64
CA GLN A 166 -1.40 -21.75 5.49
C GLN A 166 -0.07 -22.51 5.61
N SER A 167 0.41 -22.59 6.83
CA SER A 167 1.57 -23.39 7.23
C SER A 167 1.24 -24.86 7.49
N THR A 168 -0.02 -25.27 7.40
CA THR A 168 -0.49 -26.62 7.72
C THR A 168 -0.90 -27.39 6.47
N SER A 169 -0.61 -28.65 6.49
CA SER A 169 -0.55 -29.68 5.45
C SER A 169 -1.79 -29.88 4.56
N SER A 170 -2.87 -29.21 4.72
CA SER A 170 -4.12 -29.49 4.00
C SER A 170 -4.49 -28.48 2.90
N ALA A 171 -3.87 -27.31 2.85
CA ALA A 171 -4.08 -26.36 1.77
C ALA A 171 -2.74 -25.95 1.19
N VAL A 172 -2.46 -26.45 0.02
CA VAL A 172 -1.26 -26.12 -0.74
C VAL A 172 -1.41 -24.71 -1.27
N THR A 173 -1.08 -23.75 -0.43
CA THR A 173 -0.83 -22.39 -0.91
C THR A 173 0.58 -22.33 -1.45
N LYS A 174 0.69 -22.02 -2.72
CA LYS A 174 1.98 -21.83 -3.36
C LYS A 174 2.25 -20.36 -3.49
N THR A 175 3.38 -19.97 -2.92
CA THR A 175 3.86 -18.58 -2.96
C THR A 175 5.27 -18.60 -3.56
N ALA A 176 5.54 -17.69 -4.48
CA ALA A 176 6.87 -17.42 -4.98
C ALA A 176 7.19 -15.95 -4.73
N SER A 177 8.32 -15.69 -4.08
CA SER A 177 8.85 -14.36 -3.88
C SER A 177 10.19 -14.25 -4.59
N VAL A 178 10.34 -13.22 -5.43
CA VAL A 178 11.53 -13.02 -6.24
C VAL A 178 11.94 -11.55 -6.17
N PRO A 179 13.20 -11.25 -5.88
CA PRO A 179 13.70 -9.88 -5.97
C PRO A 179 13.78 -9.45 -7.45
N VAL A 180 13.40 -8.21 -7.69
CA VAL A 180 13.48 -7.54 -8.98
C VAL A 180 14.36 -6.32 -8.81
N GLU A 181 15.38 -6.23 -9.64
CA GLU A 181 16.34 -5.15 -9.70
C GLU A 181 16.14 -4.36 -11.00
N GLN A 182 16.88 -3.27 -11.16
CA GLN A 182 16.76 -2.36 -12.29
C GLN A 182 16.92 -3.05 -13.67
N PHE A 183 17.72 -4.11 -13.73
CA PHE A 183 18.03 -4.82 -14.97
C PHE A 183 17.35 -6.18 -15.10
N THR A 184 16.34 -6.44 -14.27
CA THR A 184 15.60 -7.70 -14.33
C THR A 184 14.57 -7.66 -15.46
N ASP A 185 14.87 -8.34 -16.57
CA ASP A 185 13.98 -8.41 -17.73
C ASP A 185 12.75 -9.26 -17.47
N GLN A 186 12.95 -10.41 -16.83
CA GLN A 186 11.90 -11.39 -16.57
C GLN A 186 12.18 -12.19 -15.29
N VAL A 187 11.11 -12.62 -14.66
CA VAL A 187 11.12 -13.45 -13.46
C VAL A 187 10.47 -14.79 -13.77
N HIS A 188 11.16 -15.87 -13.45
CA HIS A 188 10.63 -17.22 -13.62
C HIS A 188 9.85 -17.62 -12.37
N LEU A 189 8.56 -17.88 -12.57
CA LEU A 189 7.64 -18.39 -11.57
C LEU A 189 7.24 -19.81 -11.92
N ARG A 190 6.91 -20.65 -10.94
CA ARG A 190 6.39 -22.00 -11.14
C ARG A 190 5.24 -22.22 -10.17
N LEU A 191 4.15 -21.54 -10.43
CA LEU A 191 2.98 -21.53 -9.57
C LEU A 191 1.78 -22.12 -10.30
N ARG A 192 0.99 -22.89 -9.57
CA ARG A 192 -0.25 -23.49 -10.05
C ARG A 192 -1.37 -23.10 -9.09
N GLY A 193 -2.46 -22.58 -9.62
CA GLY A 193 -3.64 -22.20 -8.85
C GLY A 193 -4.79 -21.81 -9.74
N ARG A 194 -5.98 -21.61 -9.16
CA ARG A 194 -7.15 -21.09 -9.87
C ARG A 194 -7.22 -19.57 -9.82
N SER A 195 -6.72 -19.01 -8.75
CA SER A 195 -6.63 -17.57 -8.58
C SER A 195 -5.30 -17.17 -7.95
N PHE A 196 -4.92 -15.92 -8.12
CA PHE A 196 -3.67 -15.38 -7.60
C PHE A 196 -3.83 -13.97 -7.04
N ALA A 197 -2.93 -13.61 -6.15
CA ALA A 197 -2.69 -12.22 -5.73
C ALA A 197 -1.21 -11.90 -5.90
N MET A 198 -0.90 -10.66 -6.20
CA MET A 198 0.45 -10.17 -6.38
C MET A 198 0.74 -9.05 -5.39
N ARG A 199 1.87 -9.15 -4.70
CA ARG A 199 2.40 -8.12 -3.82
C ARG A 199 3.76 -7.70 -4.31
N ILE A 200 3.99 -6.39 -4.36
CA ILE A 200 5.28 -5.79 -4.61
C ILE A 200 5.65 -5.00 -3.38
N GLU A 201 6.88 -5.17 -2.89
CA GLU A 201 7.32 -4.59 -1.62
C GLU A 201 8.80 -4.24 -1.65
N SER A 202 9.14 -3.07 -1.10
CA SER A 202 10.51 -2.70 -0.77
C SER A 202 10.63 -2.37 0.71
N THR A 203 11.74 -2.80 1.32
CA THR A 203 12.04 -2.59 2.75
C THR A 203 13.44 -2.02 2.97
N ALA A 204 14.12 -1.62 1.90
CA ALA A 204 15.47 -1.05 1.96
C ALA A 204 15.41 0.48 1.87
N SER A 205 16.35 1.13 2.56
CA SER A 205 16.52 2.58 2.49
C SER A 205 16.92 3.06 1.11
N GLY A 206 16.46 4.24 0.73
CA GLY A 206 16.82 4.89 -0.52
C GLY A 206 16.18 4.26 -1.76
N VAL A 207 15.18 3.40 -1.60
CA VAL A 207 14.51 2.71 -2.71
C VAL A 207 13.19 3.38 -3.05
N GLY A 208 13.16 4.02 -4.22
CA GLY A 208 11.93 4.49 -4.85
C GLY A 208 11.60 3.64 -6.08
N TRP A 209 10.37 3.22 -6.25
CA TRP A 209 9.95 2.43 -7.40
C TRP A 209 8.60 2.86 -7.95
N ARG A 210 8.42 2.60 -9.24
CA ARG A 210 7.12 2.73 -9.93
C ARG A 210 6.75 1.41 -10.55
N LEU A 211 5.51 1.01 -10.33
CA LEU A 211 4.90 -0.13 -10.98
C LEU A 211 4.18 0.34 -12.24
N GLY A 212 4.51 -0.27 -13.37
CA GLY A 212 3.77 -0.17 -14.61
C GLY A 212 2.73 -1.29 -14.72
N SER A 213 2.68 -1.96 -15.88
CA SER A 213 1.74 -3.06 -16.15
C SER A 213 2.48 -4.39 -16.24
N PRO A 214 2.65 -5.12 -15.15
CA PRO A 214 3.32 -6.42 -15.18
C PRO A 214 2.57 -7.40 -16.07
N ARG A 215 3.31 -8.22 -16.80
CA ARG A 215 2.76 -9.22 -17.74
C ARG A 215 3.06 -10.61 -17.24
N LEU A 216 2.03 -11.42 -17.11
CA LEU A 216 2.11 -12.81 -16.69
C LEU A 216 1.96 -13.75 -17.89
N ASP A 217 2.86 -14.72 -18.01
CA ASP A 217 2.70 -15.87 -18.92
C ASP A 217 1.94 -16.97 -18.17
N VAL A 218 0.67 -17.08 -18.48
CA VAL A 218 -0.28 -17.99 -17.83
C VAL A 218 -0.76 -19.02 -18.85
N ARG A 219 -0.77 -20.30 -18.47
CA ARG A 219 -1.24 -21.40 -19.30
C ARG A 219 -2.32 -22.19 -18.59
N PRO A 220 -3.37 -22.61 -19.26
CA PRO A 220 -4.34 -23.55 -18.71
C PRO A 220 -3.66 -24.86 -18.29
N ASP A 221 -4.01 -25.38 -17.12
CA ASP A 221 -3.41 -26.60 -16.54
C ASP A 221 -4.48 -27.57 -15.99
N GLY A 222 -5.58 -27.67 -16.70
CA GLY A 222 -6.65 -28.63 -16.44
C GLY A 222 -7.58 -28.24 -15.27
N ARG A 223 -8.51 -29.16 -14.98
CA ARG A 223 -9.54 -28.95 -13.92
C ARG A 223 -9.23 -29.63 -12.60
N ARG A 224 -8.16 -30.42 -12.51
CA ARG A 224 -7.74 -31.19 -11.31
C ARG A 224 -6.30 -30.85 -10.89
#